data_9296d45fc37e846a30892843a5d8fdbc
#
_entry.id   9296d45fc37e846a30892843a5d8fdbc
#
_cell.length_a   1.000
_cell.length_b   1.000
_cell.length_c   1.000
_cell.angle_alpha   90.00
_cell.angle_beta   90.00
_cell.angle_gamma   90.00
#
_symmetry.space_group_name_H-M   'P 1'
#
loop_
_entity.id
_entity.type
_entity.pdbx_description
1 polymer ?
#
loop_
_entity_poly.entity_id
_entity_poly.type
_entity_poly.pdbx_seq_one_letter_code
_entity_poly.pdbx_strand_id
1 'polypeptide(L)'
;MVDQHASYIFLKRGVYYYSRRIPSDLRSHYKAERIVFSLRTTCSNTATTLAQSASFKLHKAWTTMRLQDESIPGEFKLNSYVQEKQTESITLKDATSLYLNQKEKNRSVSFKRGVERAVGYVIETSGNKYIEHYKRSDANKLRDYLLQRGLVGSSITRTFTTIRALLNYAYKEQGLTISNPFSGVNYDPFYDIKERKPIPQDSLRAIQQRCRAIDDEPRWLISLISDTGMRLAEAAGLLIEDLKVNEPIPHVVIKEYPWRSLKTKDSNRLVPLVWEASWTAKMIFENQNSQYAFPKYN
;
A
#
# COMPACT_ATOMS: atom_id res chain seq x y z
N MET A 1 -29.93 44.98 -18.85
CA MET A 1 -29.26 43.94 -18.04
C MET A 1 -27.88 44.47 -17.69
N VAL A 2 -27.66 44.87 -16.44
CA VAL A 2 -26.37 45.41 -15.99
C VAL A 2 -25.43 44.23 -15.78
N ASP A 3 -24.30 44.28 -16.46
CA ASP A 3 -23.24 43.29 -16.41
C ASP A 3 -22.66 43.20 -14.99
N GLN A 4 -23.16 42.26 -14.16
CA GLN A 4 -22.71 42.06 -12.78
C GLN A 4 -21.36 41.30 -12.72
N HIS A 5 -20.66 41.07 -13.82
CA HIS A 5 -19.55 40.12 -13.89
C HIS A 5 -18.15 40.73 -13.81
N ALA A 6 -18.01 42.04 -13.75
CA ALA A 6 -16.70 42.72 -13.67
C ALA A 6 -16.27 43.18 -12.28
N SER A 7 -17.04 42.90 -11.21
CA SER A 7 -16.97 43.63 -9.93
C SER A 7 -15.76 43.36 -9.03
N TYR A 8 -14.95 42.33 -9.28
CA TYR A 8 -13.88 41.92 -8.34
C TYR A 8 -12.51 41.71 -8.98
N ILE A 9 -12.31 42.23 -10.21
CA ILE A 9 -11.01 42.11 -10.91
C ILE A 9 -10.41 43.49 -11.16
N PHE A 10 -9.08 43.58 -11.10
CA PHE A 10 -8.33 44.76 -11.53
C PHE A 10 -7.00 44.34 -12.17
N LEU A 11 -6.48 45.21 -13.07
CA LEU A 11 -5.24 44.99 -13.77
C LEU A 11 -4.09 45.65 -13.00
N LYS A 12 -3.00 44.92 -12.75
CA LYS A 12 -1.76 45.42 -12.17
C LYS A 12 -0.57 44.87 -12.91
N ARG A 13 0.26 45.74 -13.51
CA ARG A 13 1.44 45.37 -14.30
C ARG A 13 1.14 44.32 -15.38
N GLY A 14 0.01 44.48 -16.09
CA GLY A 14 -0.37 43.56 -17.17
C GLY A 14 -0.99 42.23 -16.73
N VAL A 15 -1.12 41.94 -15.43
CA VAL A 15 -1.73 40.72 -14.89
C VAL A 15 -3.02 41.06 -14.13
N TYR A 16 -4.05 40.25 -14.31
CA TYR A 16 -5.32 40.42 -13.59
C TYR A 16 -5.22 39.88 -12.16
N TYR A 17 -5.81 40.64 -11.23
CA TYR A 17 -5.93 40.31 -9.81
C TYR A 17 -7.40 40.25 -9.40
N TYR A 18 -7.71 39.36 -8.48
CA TYR A 18 -8.98 39.32 -7.76
C TYR A 18 -8.88 40.16 -6.49
N SER A 19 -9.94 40.96 -6.18
CA SER A 19 -10.01 41.74 -4.95
C SER A 19 -11.44 41.82 -4.46
N ARG A 20 -11.75 41.18 -3.35
CA ARG A 20 -13.09 41.23 -2.75
C ARG A 20 -13.01 41.62 -1.28
N ARG A 21 -13.91 42.56 -0.86
CA ARG A 21 -14.01 42.96 0.54
C ARG A 21 -14.63 41.84 1.36
N ILE A 22 -14.10 41.62 2.56
CA ILE A 22 -14.63 40.65 3.52
C ILE A 22 -15.88 41.28 4.16
N PRO A 23 -17.01 40.53 4.26
CA PRO A 23 -18.20 40.99 4.96
C PRO A 23 -17.89 41.40 6.39
N SER A 24 -18.59 42.44 6.89
CA SER A 24 -18.33 43.02 8.21
C SER A 24 -18.52 42.05 9.35
N ASP A 25 -19.50 41.17 9.23
CA ASP A 25 -19.84 40.08 10.17
C ASP A 25 -18.78 38.99 10.28
N LEU A 26 -17.94 38.82 9.24
CA LEU A 26 -16.90 37.79 9.20
C LEU A 26 -15.47 38.33 9.36
N ARG A 27 -15.33 39.65 9.65
CA ARG A 27 -14.01 40.30 9.77
C ARG A 27 -13.14 39.70 10.90
N SER A 28 -13.76 39.25 11.96
CA SER A 28 -13.05 38.59 13.09
C SER A 28 -12.26 37.35 12.70
N HIS A 29 -12.68 36.69 11.63
CA HIS A 29 -12.01 35.46 11.13
C HIS A 29 -10.82 35.74 10.18
N TYR A 30 -10.55 37.03 9.86
CA TYR A 30 -9.54 37.43 8.87
C TYR A 30 -8.58 38.48 9.44
N LYS A 31 -7.31 38.38 9.05
CA LYS A 31 -6.26 39.37 9.39
C LYS A 31 -6.27 40.62 8.46
N ALA A 32 -7.05 40.59 7.39
CA ALA A 32 -7.09 41.66 6.40
C ALA A 32 -8.54 42.03 6.05
N GLU A 33 -8.78 43.27 5.57
CA GLU A 33 -10.12 43.72 5.18
C GLU A 33 -10.58 43.24 3.80
N ARG A 34 -9.62 42.80 2.97
CA ARG A 34 -9.87 42.36 1.60
C ARG A 34 -9.08 41.12 1.28
N ILE A 35 -9.68 40.23 0.51
CA ILE A 35 -9.01 39.09 -0.08
C ILE A 35 -8.48 39.52 -1.45
N VAL A 36 -7.15 39.55 -1.62
CA VAL A 36 -6.48 39.93 -2.85
C VAL A 36 -5.48 38.87 -3.26
N PHE A 37 -5.56 38.39 -4.52
CA PHE A 37 -4.55 37.49 -5.10
C PHE A 37 -4.51 37.62 -6.62
N SER A 38 -3.38 37.21 -7.21
CA SER A 38 -3.18 37.19 -8.65
C SER A 38 -3.95 36.04 -9.31
N LEU A 39 -4.65 36.34 -10.41
CA LEU A 39 -5.31 35.32 -11.24
C LEU A 39 -4.35 34.68 -12.25
N ARG A 40 -3.09 35.13 -12.27
CA ARG A 40 -2.00 34.61 -13.13
C ARG A 40 -2.38 34.52 -14.60
N THR A 41 -3.15 35.49 -15.09
CA THR A 41 -3.57 35.60 -16.49
C THR A 41 -3.54 37.06 -16.96
N THR A 42 -3.26 37.25 -18.24
CA THR A 42 -3.33 38.51 -18.95
C THR A 42 -4.59 38.64 -19.82
N CYS A 43 -5.35 37.54 -19.95
CA CYS A 43 -6.58 37.48 -20.73
C CYS A 43 -7.80 37.86 -19.87
N SER A 44 -8.58 38.84 -20.31
CA SER A 44 -9.77 39.37 -19.61
C SER A 44 -10.83 38.27 -19.42
N ASN A 45 -11.14 37.49 -20.45
CA ASN A 45 -12.18 36.46 -20.39
C ASN A 45 -11.81 35.34 -19.38
N THR A 46 -10.54 34.89 -19.40
CA THR A 46 -10.04 33.92 -18.45
C THR A 46 -10.06 34.48 -17.01
N ALA A 47 -9.69 35.75 -16.84
CA ALA A 47 -9.74 36.42 -15.55
C ALA A 47 -11.15 36.47 -14.98
N THR A 48 -12.15 36.76 -15.80
CA THR A 48 -13.57 36.79 -15.41
C THR A 48 -14.04 35.42 -14.93
N THR A 49 -13.76 34.37 -15.68
CA THR A 49 -14.14 32.99 -15.31
C THR A 49 -13.48 32.57 -13.98
N LEU A 50 -12.18 32.85 -13.79
CA LEU A 50 -11.47 32.55 -12.56
C LEU A 50 -12.00 33.38 -11.37
N ALA A 51 -12.36 34.63 -11.58
CA ALA A 51 -12.95 35.49 -10.55
C ALA A 51 -14.33 35.02 -10.12
N GLN A 52 -15.17 34.57 -11.06
CA GLN A 52 -16.47 33.97 -10.77
C GLN A 52 -16.30 32.68 -9.91
N SER A 53 -15.39 31.80 -10.30
CA SER A 53 -15.08 30.57 -9.51
C SER A 53 -14.59 30.91 -8.10
N ALA A 54 -13.70 31.90 -7.96
CA ALA A 54 -13.22 32.38 -6.68
C ALA A 54 -14.34 32.97 -5.82
N SER A 55 -15.21 33.76 -6.43
CA SER A 55 -16.37 34.38 -5.76
C SER A 55 -17.36 33.34 -5.25
N PHE A 56 -17.62 32.30 -6.05
CA PHE A 56 -18.47 31.18 -5.65
C PHE A 56 -17.89 30.39 -4.45
N LYS A 57 -16.60 30.07 -4.49
CA LYS A 57 -15.91 29.39 -3.38
C LYS A 57 -15.93 30.22 -2.09
N LEU A 58 -15.67 31.54 -2.20
CA LEU A 58 -15.73 32.45 -1.05
C LEU A 58 -17.16 32.58 -0.50
N HIS A 59 -18.15 32.68 -1.37
CA HIS A 59 -19.54 32.74 -0.92
C HIS A 59 -19.94 31.50 -0.14
N LYS A 60 -19.61 30.32 -0.67
CA LYS A 60 -19.85 29.04 0.01
C LYS A 60 -19.16 29.00 1.38
N ALA A 61 -17.86 29.37 1.45
CA ALA A 61 -17.10 29.38 2.71
C ALA A 61 -17.71 30.37 3.72
N TRP A 62 -18.09 31.57 3.31
CA TRP A 62 -18.71 32.56 4.18
C TRP A 62 -20.09 32.13 4.68
N THR A 63 -20.87 31.49 3.84
CA THR A 63 -22.16 30.91 4.26
C THR A 63 -21.93 29.80 5.31
N THR A 64 -20.95 28.95 5.10
CA THR A 64 -20.61 27.92 6.07
C THR A 64 -20.14 28.51 7.41
N MET A 65 -19.30 29.55 7.40
CA MET A 65 -18.86 30.25 8.62
C MET A 65 -20.03 30.85 9.39
N ARG A 66 -20.96 31.53 8.70
CA ARG A 66 -22.16 32.08 9.35
C ARG A 66 -23.05 31.01 9.97
N LEU A 67 -23.21 29.87 9.31
CA LEU A 67 -23.99 28.76 9.81
C LEU A 67 -23.31 28.04 11.00
N GLN A 68 -22.00 28.22 11.18
CA GLN A 68 -21.26 27.70 12.35
C GLN A 68 -21.39 28.63 13.57
N ASP A 69 -21.55 29.95 13.36
CA ASP A 69 -21.65 30.94 14.43
C ASP A 69 -23.09 31.18 14.90
N GLU A 70 -24.12 30.81 14.12
CA GLU A 70 -25.52 30.96 14.50
C GLU A 70 -26.09 29.60 14.95
N SER A 71 -26.64 29.56 16.17
CA SER A 71 -27.51 28.47 16.61
C SER A 71 -28.70 28.38 15.66
N ILE A 72 -28.87 27.27 14.97
CA ILE A 72 -29.97 27.08 14.01
C ILE A 72 -31.29 27.08 14.77
N PRO A 73 -32.24 27.98 14.46
CA PRO A 73 -33.55 27.97 15.10
C PRO A 73 -34.22 26.60 14.92
N GLY A 74 -34.44 25.89 16.01
CA GLY A 74 -34.98 24.51 16.00
C GLY A 74 -33.93 23.40 16.04
N GLU A 75 -32.66 23.72 16.30
CA GLU A 75 -31.56 22.73 16.46
C GLU A 75 -31.95 21.58 17.40
N PHE A 76 -32.67 21.87 18.49
CA PHE A 76 -33.25 20.85 19.38
C PHE A 76 -34.26 19.90 18.70
N LYS A 77 -34.87 20.28 17.59
CA LYS A 77 -35.76 19.44 16.76
C LYS A 77 -34.95 18.64 15.72
N LEU A 78 -33.80 19.15 15.26
CA LEU A 78 -32.91 18.48 14.33
C LEU A 78 -32.15 17.33 14.99
N ASN A 79 -31.76 17.48 16.27
CA ASN A 79 -31.12 16.45 17.05
C ASN A 79 -31.98 15.18 17.22
N SER A 80 -33.30 15.28 17.02
CA SER A 80 -34.19 14.12 17.03
C SER A 80 -34.25 13.37 15.68
N TYR A 81 -33.71 13.96 14.58
CA TYR A 81 -33.69 13.36 13.24
C TYR A 81 -32.30 12.99 12.73
N VAL A 82 -31.26 13.56 13.28
CA VAL A 82 -29.93 12.97 13.18
C VAL A 82 -29.88 11.89 14.26
N GLN A 83 -30.52 10.76 13.99
CA GLN A 83 -29.90 9.53 14.44
C GLN A 83 -28.47 9.59 13.84
N GLU A 84 -27.50 10.09 14.62
CA GLU A 84 -26.21 9.48 14.56
C GLU A 84 -26.52 7.98 14.57
N LYS A 85 -26.39 7.33 13.41
CA LYS A 85 -26.01 5.94 13.44
C LYS A 85 -24.84 5.95 14.41
N GLN A 86 -25.08 5.53 15.64
CA GLN A 86 -24.01 5.08 16.52
C GLN A 86 -23.39 3.93 15.74
N THR A 87 -22.50 4.29 14.82
CA THR A 87 -21.52 3.36 14.31
C THR A 87 -20.77 2.98 15.56
N GLU A 88 -21.05 1.77 16.07
CA GLU A 88 -20.35 1.24 17.22
C GLU A 88 -18.88 1.41 16.90
N SER A 89 -18.24 2.33 17.62
CA SER A 89 -16.82 2.62 17.47
C SER A 89 -16.06 1.32 17.63
N ILE A 90 -15.32 0.90 16.60
CA ILE A 90 -14.57 -0.35 16.64
C ILE A 90 -13.11 -0.07 17.00
N THR A 91 -12.52 -0.96 17.79
CA THR A 91 -11.10 -0.89 18.12
C THR A 91 -10.23 -1.34 16.94
N LEU A 92 -8.91 -1.06 17.01
CA LEU A 92 -7.98 -1.54 15.98
C LEU A 92 -7.97 -3.08 15.87
N LYS A 93 -8.15 -3.81 16.98
CA LYS A 93 -8.27 -5.27 16.95
C LYS A 93 -9.53 -5.73 16.21
N ASP A 94 -10.67 -5.08 16.46
CA ASP A 94 -11.93 -5.40 15.80
C ASP A 94 -11.84 -5.09 14.30
N ALA A 95 -11.26 -3.93 13.95
CA ALA A 95 -10.97 -3.56 12.57
C ALA A 95 -10.03 -4.56 11.87
N THR A 96 -9.07 -5.13 12.62
CA THR A 96 -8.17 -6.17 12.10
C THR A 96 -8.93 -7.46 11.80
N SER A 97 -9.81 -7.89 12.69
CA SER A 97 -10.65 -9.07 12.50
C SER A 97 -11.58 -8.88 11.29
N LEU A 98 -12.22 -7.72 11.18
CA LEU A 98 -13.07 -7.35 10.05
C LEU A 98 -12.28 -7.40 8.71
N TYR A 99 -11.09 -6.80 8.69
CA TYR A 99 -10.22 -6.77 7.50
C TYR A 99 -9.76 -8.17 7.08
N LEU A 100 -9.33 -9.00 8.03
CA LEU A 100 -8.88 -10.36 7.77
C LEU A 100 -10.03 -11.24 7.29
N ASN A 101 -11.18 -11.25 7.93
CA ASN A 101 -12.35 -12.04 7.53
C ASN A 101 -12.74 -11.78 6.06
N GLN A 102 -12.63 -10.54 5.59
CA GLN A 102 -12.94 -10.18 4.21
C GLN A 102 -11.83 -10.55 3.22
N LYS A 103 -10.55 -10.44 3.63
CA LYS A 103 -9.41 -10.59 2.73
C LYS A 103 -8.74 -11.96 2.79
N GLU A 104 -8.98 -12.77 3.85
CA GLU A 104 -8.28 -14.04 4.10
C GLU A 104 -8.67 -15.13 3.11
N LYS A 105 -9.91 -15.14 2.60
CA LYS A 105 -10.45 -16.22 1.74
C LYS A 105 -9.57 -16.61 0.54
N ASN A 106 -8.66 -15.71 0.10
CA ASN A 106 -7.76 -15.93 -1.05
C ASN A 106 -6.31 -15.51 -0.74
N ARG A 107 -5.90 -15.50 0.53
CA ARG A 107 -4.56 -15.03 0.92
C ARG A 107 -3.80 -16.07 1.73
N SER A 108 -2.47 -16.02 1.64
CA SER A 108 -1.58 -16.95 2.36
C SER A 108 -1.56 -16.67 3.86
N VAL A 109 -1.20 -17.70 4.66
CA VAL A 109 -0.96 -17.57 6.12
C VAL A 109 0.06 -16.48 6.43
N SER A 110 1.05 -16.26 5.55
CA SER A 110 2.05 -15.20 5.70
C SER A 110 1.44 -13.80 5.60
N PHE A 111 0.37 -13.62 4.83
CA PHE A 111 -0.39 -12.36 4.78
C PHE A 111 -1.01 -12.04 6.15
N LYS A 112 -1.74 -12.99 6.74
CA LYS A 112 -2.35 -12.86 8.07
C LYS A 112 -1.30 -12.47 9.12
N ARG A 113 -0.22 -13.25 9.21
CA ARG A 113 0.92 -12.97 10.12
C ARG A 113 1.53 -11.59 9.89
N GLY A 114 1.57 -11.11 8.64
CA GLY A 114 2.06 -9.78 8.28
C GLY A 114 1.15 -8.67 8.81
N VAL A 115 -0.16 -8.82 8.70
CA VAL A 115 -1.16 -7.88 9.23
C VAL A 115 -1.10 -7.87 10.77
N GLU A 116 -1.15 -9.03 11.41
CA GLU A 116 -1.09 -9.16 12.87
C GLU A 116 0.18 -8.53 13.46
N ARG A 117 1.33 -8.74 12.81
CA ARG A 117 2.60 -8.12 13.22
C ARG A 117 2.54 -6.60 13.12
N ALA A 118 2.04 -6.05 12.00
CA ALA A 118 1.94 -4.61 11.82
C ALA A 118 1.00 -3.97 12.85
N VAL A 119 -0.14 -4.59 13.12
CA VAL A 119 -1.08 -4.18 14.16
C VAL A 119 -0.46 -4.30 15.55
N GLY A 120 0.28 -5.37 15.81
CA GLY A 120 1.01 -5.56 17.07
C GLY A 120 1.93 -4.38 17.38
N TYR A 121 2.69 -3.89 16.40
CA TYR A 121 3.55 -2.71 16.57
C TYR A 121 2.76 -1.43 16.91
N VAL A 122 1.59 -1.23 16.31
CA VAL A 122 0.74 -0.07 16.64
C VAL A 122 0.21 -0.17 18.06
N ILE A 123 -0.25 -1.36 18.46
CA ILE A 123 -0.78 -1.59 19.82
C ILE A 123 0.32 -1.41 20.87
N GLU A 124 1.52 -1.91 20.60
CA GLU A 124 2.69 -1.78 21.50
C GLU A 124 3.08 -0.32 21.71
N THR A 125 3.01 0.51 20.66
CA THR A 125 3.42 1.92 20.73
C THR A 125 2.32 2.87 21.19
N SER A 126 1.06 2.55 20.96
CA SER A 126 -0.04 3.52 21.14
C SER A 126 -1.30 2.92 21.78
N GLY A 127 -1.30 1.62 22.10
CA GLY A 127 -2.44 0.91 22.68
C GLY A 127 -3.51 0.53 21.64
N ASN A 128 -4.45 -0.33 22.05
CA ASN A 128 -5.62 -0.70 21.24
C ASN A 128 -6.71 0.36 21.43
N LYS A 129 -6.73 1.36 20.56
CA LYS A 129 -7.70 2.46 20.58
C LYS A 129 -8.84 2.20 19.59
N TYR A 130 -9.92 2.94 19.71
CA TYR A 130 -10.91 3.09 18.65
C TYR A 130 -10.24 3.71 17.42
N ILE A 131 -10.62 3.25 16.22
CA ILE A 131 -9.90 3.60 14.98
C ILE A 131 -9.90 5.11 14.69
N GLU A 132 -10.92 5.84 15.09
CA GLU A 132 -11.04 7.30 14.97
C GLU A 132 -10.16 8.09 15.96
N HIS A 133 -9.67 7.46 17.02
CA HIS A 133 -8.85 8.11 18.05
C HIS A 133 -7.35 8.07 17.77
N TYR A 134 -6.91 7.39 16.69
CA TYR A 134 -5.52 7.45 16.29
C TYR A 134 -5.18 8.81 15.68
N LYS A 135 -4.01 9.33 16.04
CA LYS A 135 -3.52 10.66 15.63
C LYS A 135 -2.19 10.53 14.88
N ARG A 136 -1.77 11.60 14.21
CA ARG A 136 -0.45 11.69 13.59
C ARG A 136 0.69 11.40 14.59
N SER A 137 0.55 11.80 15.84
CA SER A 137 1.51 11.51 16.90
C SER A 137 1.72 10.00 17.11
N ASP A 138 0.65 9.19 16.99
CA ASP A 138 0.75 7.73 17.12
C ASP A 138 1.50 7.12 15.91
N ALA A 139 1.26 7.66 14.72
CA ALA A 139 1.99 7.25 13.54
C ALA A 139 3.49 7.59 13.60
N ASN A 140 3.83 8.75 14.16
CA ASN A 140 5.23 9.13 14.40
C ASN A 140 5.89 8.24 15.47
N LYS A 141 5.19 7.92 16.56
CA LYS A 141 5.67 6.96 17.56
C LYS A 141 5.96 5.59 16.95
N LEU A 142 5.07 5.11 16.09
CA LEU A 142 5.29 3.86 15.36
C LEU A 142 6.55 3.93 14.49
N ARG A 143 6.74 5.00 13.71
CA ARG A 143 7.94 5.20 12.90
C ARG A 143 9.20 5.11 13.76
N ASP A 144 9.26 5.89 14.83
CA ASP A 144 10.44 6.01 15.68
C ASP A 144 10.75 4.65 16.36
N TYR A 145 9.72 3.95 16.80
CA TYR A 145 9.83 2.60 17.34
C TYR A 145 10.40 1.60 16.33
N LEU A 146 9.92 1.61 15.07
CA LEU A 146 10.41 0.70 14.04
C LEU A 146 11.87 0.99 13.67
N LEU A 147 12.28 2.27 13.66
CA LEU A 147 13.67 2.69 13.47
C LEU A 147 14.56 2.23 14.63
N GLN A 148 14.12 2.42 15.86
CA GLN A 148 14.85 1.97 17.06
C GLN A 148 15.03 0.45 17.11
N ARG A 149 14.08 -0.32 16.56
CA ARG A 149 14.21 -1.77 16.40
C ARG A 149 15.16 -2.20 15.27
N GLY A 150 15.76 -1.26 14.56
CA GLY A 150 16.67 -1.55 13.45
C GLY A 150 15.99 -2.10 12.20
N LEU A 151 14.70 -1.80 11.98
CA LEU A 151 14.03 -2.22 10.76
C LEU A 151 14.49 -1.36 9.59
N VAL A 152 14.83 -2.02 8.47
CA VAL A 152 15.18 -1.35 7.21
C VAL A 152 13.98 -0.62 6.60
N GLY A 153 14.23 0.46 5.84
CA GLY A 153 13.21 1.34 5.27
C GLY A 153 12.10 0.59 4.50
N SER A 154 12.46 -0.45 3.75
CA SER A 154 11.48 -1.28 3.02
C SER A 154 10.51 -2.04 3.95
N SER A 155 10.97 -2.48 5.13
CA SER A 155 10.13 -3.14 6.15
C SER A 155 9.21 -2.14 6.84
N ILE A 156 9.70 -0.93 7.11
CA ILE A 156 8.90 0.19 7.62
C ILE A 156 7.79 0.54 6.63
N THR A 157 8.14 0.69 5.34
CA THR A 157 7.19 0.96 4.26
C THR A 157 6.09 -0.10 4.19
N ARG A 158 6.45 -1.39 4.29
CA ARG A 158 5.49 -2.50 4.31
C ARG A 158 4.54 -2.39 5.49
N THR A 159 5.06 -2.10 6.69
CA THR A 159 4.25 -1.94 7.91
C THR A 159 3.25 -0.82 7.75
N PHE A 160 3.68 0.39 7.36
CA PHE A 160 2.79 1.52 7.12
C PHE A 160 1.77 1.26 6.01
N THR A 161 2.16 0.58 4.93
CA THR A 161 1.23 0.22 3.85
C THR A 161 0.14 -0.72 4.35
N THR A 162 0.50 -1.69 5.19
CA THR A 162 -0.46 -2.62 5.79
C THR A 162 -1.44 -1.91 6.72
N ILE A 163 -0.95 -1.05 7.63
CA ILE A 163 -1.81 -0.29 8.56
C ILE A 163 -2.72 0.68 7.81
N ARG A 164 -2.20 1.38 6.79
CA ARG A 164 -3.03 2.28 5.96
C ARG A 164 -4.15 1.52 5.25
N ALA A 165 -3.84 0.37 4.65
CA ALA A 165 -4.83 -0.44 3.96
C ALA A 165 -5.92 -0.94 4.91
N LEU A 166 -5.56 -1.39 6.12
CA LEU A 166 -6.48 -1.85 7.15
C LEU A 166 -7.39 -0.70 7.62
N LEU A 167 -6.82 0.43 8.01
CA LEU A 167 -7.60 1.57 8.52
C LEU A 167 -8.50 2.19 7.43
N ASN A 168 -7.99 2.36 6.20
CA ASN A 168 -8.82 2.86 5.10
C ASN A 168 -9.99 1.94 4.80
N TYR A 169 -9.79 0.62 4.90
CA TYR A 169 -10.86 -0.35 4.78
C TYR A 169 -11.88 -0.20 5.92
N ALA A 170 -11.41 -0.16 7.16
CA ALA A 170 -12.26 -0.02 8.33
C ALA A 170 -13.05 1.30 8.33
N TYR A 171 -12.42 2.42 7.97
CA TYR A 171 -13.10 3.72 7.83
C TYR A 171 -14.23 3.66 6.80
N LYS A 172 -13.97 3.00 5.66
CA LYS A 172 -14.97 2.84 4.62
C LYS A 172 -16.16 1.99 5.09
N GLU A 173 -15.89 0.86 5.74
CA GLU A 173 -16.94 -0.02 6.27
C GLU A 173 -17.77 0.66 7.39
N GLN A 174 -17.13 1.49 8.20
CA GLN A 174 -17.79 2.25 9.27
C GLN A 174 -18.42 3.58 8.77
N GLY A 175 -18.32 3.91 7.47
CA GLY A 175 -18.83 5.17 6.93
C GLY A 175 -18.10 6.41 7.44
N LEU A 176 -16.88 6.27 7.98
CA LEU A 176 -16.10 7.37 8.54
C LEU A 176 -15.38 8.15 7.42
N THR A 177 -15.58 9.47 7.36
CA THR A 177 -14.93 10.38 6.40
C THR A 177 -13.75 11.12 7.02
N ILE A 178 -12.86 10.38 7.67
CA ILE A 178 -11.67 10.92 8.33
C ILE A 178 -10.40 10.62 7.54
N SER A 179 -9.40 11.49 7.64
CA SER A 179 -8.10 11.26 7.02
C SER A 179 -7.29 10.24 7.84
N ASN A 180 -6.65 9.30 7.13
CA ASN A 180 -5.84 8.28 7.80
C ASN A 180 -4.55 8.88 8.36
N PRO A 181 -4.33 8.89 9.68
CA PRO A 181 -3.18 9.53 10.31
C PRO A 181 -1.83 8.86 9.98
N PHE A 182 -1.86 7.60 9.51
CA PHE A 182 -0.67 6.86 9.09
C PHE A 182 -0.28 7.13 7.62
N SER A 183 -1.05 7.96 6.90
CA SER A 183 -0.71 8.37 5.53
C SER A 183 0.31 9.51 5.55
N GLY A 184 1.26 9.50 4.60
CA GLY A 184 2.25 10.58 4.44
C GLY A 184 3.17 10.77 5.66
N VAL A 185 3.46 9.72 6.41
CA VAL A 185 4.50 9.76 7.45
C VAL A 185 5.87 9.82 6.78
N ASN A 186 6.70 10.76 7.22
CA ASN A 186 8.04 10.97 6.64
C ASN A 186 9.06 10.01 7.28
N TYR A 187 9.71 9.20 6.47
CA TYR A 187 10.86 8.34 6.79
C TYR A 187 11.58 8.03 5.47
N ASP A 188 12.84 7.61 5.56
CA ASP A 188 13.60 7.17 4.38
C ASP A 188 13.23 5.71 4.03
N PRO A 189 12.55 5.47 2.90
CA PRO A 189 12.20 4.11 2.46
C PRO A 189 13.43 3.26 2.07
N PHE A 190 14.58 3.89 1.83
CA PHE A 190 15.84 3.22 1.48
C PHE A 190 16.79 3.08 2.67
N TYR A 191 16.40 3.51 3.86
CA TYR A 191 17.21 3.41 5.06
C TYR A 191 17.73 1.98 5.28
N ASP A 192 19.04 1.84 5.43
CA ASP A 192 19.79 0.59 5.68
C ASP A 192 19.43 -0.59 4.74
N ILE A 193 19.04 -0.29 3.49
CA ILE A 193 18.85 -1.32 2.48
C ILE A 193 20.21 -1.72 1.91
N LYS A 194 20.62 -2.96 2.21
CA LYS A 194 21.81 -3.55 1.60
C LYS A 194 21.45 -4.11 0.24
N GLU A 195 22.13 -3.61 -0.79
CA GLU A 195 22.02 -4.15 -2.15
C GLU A 195 22.56 -5.59 -2.18
N ARG A 196 21.74 -6.53 -2.65
CA ARG A 196 22.17 -7.91 -2.84
C ARG A 196 22.95 -8.01 -4.15
N LYS A 197 24.23 -8.27 -4.04
CA LYS A 197 25.07 -8.55 -5.21
C LYS A 197 24.79 -9.98 -5.73
N PRO A 198 24.89 -10.21 -7.04
CA PRO A 198 24.87 -11.56 -7.60
C PRO A 198 25.97 -12.42 -6.98
N ILE A 199 25.73 -13.72 -6.86
CA ILE A 199 26.75 -14.68 -6.40
C ILE A 199 27.86 -14.70 -7.48
N PRO A 200 29.14 -14.51 -7.11
CA PRO A 200 30.23 -14.64 -8.06
C PRO A 200 30.24 -16.02 -8.72
N GLN A 201 30.61 -16.07 -10.00
CA GLN A 201 30.53 -17.32 -10.79
C GLN A 201 31.38 -18.45 -10.21
N ASP A 202 32.56 -18.15 -9.68
CA ASP A 202 33.44 -19.17 -9.07
C ASP A 202 32.83 -19.73 -7.78
N SER A 203 32.19 -18.86 -6.97
CA SER A 203 31.44 -19.30 -5.79
C SER A 203 30.25 -20.17 -6.16
N LEU A 204 29.55 -19.84 -7.24
CA LEU A 204 28.42 -20.63 -7.75
C LEU A 204 28.90 -22.03 -8.18
N ARG A 205 29.99 -22.10 -8.95
CA ARG A 205 30.61 -23.37 -9.37
C ARG A 205 31.06 -24.23 -8.17
N ALA A 206 31.67 -23.61 -7.17
CA ALA A 206 32.04 -24.32 -5.94
C ALA A 206 30.84 -24.90 -5.19
N ILE A 207 29.74 -24.14 -5.13
CA ILE A 207 28.47 -24.62 -4.54
C ILE A 207 27.94 -25.82 -5.34
N GLN A 208 27.90 -25.74 -6.67
CA GLN A 208 27.41 -26.77 -7.57
C GLN A 208 28.25 -28.05 -7.42
N GLN A 209 29.57 -27.96 -7.40
CA GLN A 209 30.49 -29.10 -7.15
C GLN A 209 30.20 -29.77 -5.79
N ARG A 210 29.99 -28.95 -4.76
CA ARG A 210 29.66 -29.49 -3.43
C ARG A 210 28.27 -30.14 -3.41
N CYS A 211 27.31 -29.61 -4.16
CA CYS A 211 26.00 -30.26 -4.31
C CYS A 211 26.14 -31.67 -4.95
N ARG A 212 26.94 -31.82 -5.98
CA ARG A 212 27.24 -33.13 -6.58
C ARG A 212 27.92 -34.07 -5.61
N ALA A 213 28.89 -33.62 -4.83
CA ALA A 213 29.65 -34.45 -3.90
C ALA A 213 28.80 -34.98 -2.73
N ILE A 214 27.77 -34.22 -2.30
CA ILE A 214 26.87 -34.65 -1.20
C ILE A 214 25.72 -35.48 -1.75
N ASP A 215 25.20 -35.17 -2.93
CA ASP A 215 24.22 -35.91 -3.73
C ASP A 215 22.98 -36.33 -2.94
N ASP A 216 22.25 -35.36 -2.40
CA ASP A 216 20.99 -35.54 -1.69
C ASP A 216 19.90 -34.55 -2.16
N GLU A 217 18.66 -34.82 -1.78
CA GLU A 217 17.50 -34.06 -2.21
C GLU A 217 17.63 -32.54 -1.98
N PRO A 218 18.11 -32.01 -0.82
CA PRO A 218 18.34 -30.58 -0.65
C PRO A 218 19.37 -30.00 -1.64
N ARG A 219 20.41 -30.74 -2.00
CA ARG A 219 21.46 -30.32 -2.94
C ARG A 219 20.96 -30.37 -4.37
N TRP A 220 20.12 -31.32 -4.70
CA TRP A 220 19.41 -31.35 -5.99
C TRP A 220 18.53 -30.09 -6.15
N LEU A 221 17.78 -29.69 -5.10
CA LEU A 221 16.97 -28.48 -5.16
C LEU A 221 17.81 -27.23 -5.40
N ILE A 222 18.97 -27.10 -4.72
CA ILE A 222 19.90 -25.98 -4.92
C ILE A 222 20.46 -25.98 -6.36
N SER A 223 20.91 -27.13 -6.84
CA SER A 223 21.50 -27.27 -8.19
C SER A 223 20.46 -26.96 -9.26
N LEU A 224 19.23 -27.43 -9.12
CA LEU A 224 18.15 -27.14 -10.05
C LEU A 224 17.89 -25.62 -10.15
N ILE A 225 17.80 -24.96 -9.01
CA ILE A 225 17.52 -23.51 -8.96
C ILE A 225 18.70 -22.70 -9.51
N SER A 226 19.94 -23.15 -9.31
CA SER A 226 21.15 -22.41 -9.67
C SER A 226 21.23 -22.10 -11.16
N ASP A 227 20.78 -22.98 -12.03
CA ASP A 227 20.84 -22.82 -13.48
C ASP A 227 19.49 -22.43 -14.11
N THR A 228 18.38 -22.74 -13.43
CA THR A 228 17.03 -22.43 -13.96
C THR A 228 16.49 -21.07 -13.53
N GLY A 229 17.02 -20.49 -12.46
CA GLY A 229 16.49 -19.27 -11.87
C GLY A 229 15.04 -19.35 -11.40
N MET A 230 14.52 -20.57 -11.18
CA MET A 230 13.18 -20.78 -10.64
C MET A 230 13.08 -20.26 -9.21
N ARG A 231 11.88 -19.87 -8.80
CA ARG A 231 11.62 -19.56 -7.40
C ARG A 231 11.64 -20.84 -6.57
N LEU A 232 12.11 -20.74 -5.32
CA LEU A 232 12.19 -21.90 -4.43
C LEU A 232 10.87 -22.67 -4.34
N ALA A 233 9.73 -22.00 -4.21
CA ALA A 233 8.43 -22.64 -4.15
C ALA A 233 7.99 -23.27 -5.50
N GLU A 234 8.45 -22.74 -6.63
CA GLU A 234 8.22 -23.33 -7.95
C GLU A 234 8.99 -24.66 -8.05
N ALA A 235 10.26 -24.66 -7.66
CA ALA A 235 11.11 -25.85 -7.73
C ALA A 235 10.70 -26.92 -6.70
N ALA A 236 10.51 -26.54 -5.44
CA ALA A 236 10.16 -27.48 -4.37
C ALA A 236 8.83 -28.20 -4.63
N GLY A 237 7.85 -27.52 -5.22
CA GLY A 237 6.53 -28.09 -5.51
C GLY A 237 6.41 -28.76 -6.90
N LEU A 238 7.51 -29.13 -7.54
CA LEU A 238 7.48 -29.85 -8.83
C LEU A 238 6.98 -31.29 -8.67
N LEU A 239 6.20 -31.74 -9.65
CA LEU A 239 5.97 -33.17 -9.86
C LEU A 239 7.08 -33.75 -10.75
N ILE A 240 7.29 -35.06 -10.65
CA ILE A 240 8.21 -35.79 -11.56
C ILE A 240 7.75 -35.63 -13.01
N GLU A 241 6.44 -35.65 -13.26
CA GLU A 241 5.87 -35.45 -14.59
C GLU A 241 6.18 -34.10 -15.24
N ASP A 242 6.50 -33.08 -14.41
CA ASP A 242 6.90 -31.75 -14.90
C ASP A 242 8.33 -31.74 -15.46
N LEU A 243 9.15 -32.75 -15.13
CA LEU A 243 10.53 -32.91 -15.61
C LEU A 243 10.53 -33.67 -16.95
N LYS A 244 10.64 -32.98 -18.04
CA LYS A 244 10.69 -33.54 -19.41
C LYS A 244 12.14 -33.85 -19.81
N VAL A 245 12.76 -34.84 -19.15
CA VAL A 245 14.20 -35.16 -19.31
C VAL A 245 14.51 -35.91 -20.61
N ASN A 246 13.54 -36.62 -21.18
CA ASN A 246 13.70 -37.45 -22.37
C ASN A 246 13.24 -36.77 -23.67
N GLU A 247 12.83 -35.51 -23.59
CA GLU A 247 12.46 -34.71 -24.74
C GLU A 247 13.70 -34.23 -25.53
N PRO A 248 13.59 -33.93 -26.83
CA PRO A 248 14.72 -33.44 -27.63
C PRO A 248 15.41 -32.21 -27.02
N ILE A 249 14.65 -31.37 -26.36
CA ILE A 249 15.16 -30.26 -25.52
C ILE A 249 14.65 -30.53 -24.10
N PRO A 250 15.46 -31.07 -23.21
CA PRO A 250 15.07 -31.31 -21.83
C PRO A 250 14.66 -30.01 -21.12
N HIS A 251 13.49 -30.04 -20.47
CA HIS A 251 12.95 -28.85 -19.83
C HIS A 251 12.05 -29.19 -18.63
N VAL A 252 11.79 -28.19 -17.80
CA VAL A 252 10.80 -28.21 -16.72
C VAL A 252 9.56 -27.44 -17.14
N VAL A 253 8.38 -28.01 -16.88
CA VAL A 253 7.10 -27.34 -17.05
C VAL A 253 6.70 -26.67 -15.72
N ILE A 254 6.67 -25.35 -15.67
CA ILE A 254 6.16 -24.62 -14.51
C ILE A 254 4.70 -24.28 -14.75
N LYS A 255 3.79 -24.88 -13.99
CA LYS A 255 2.35 -24.66 -14.05
C LYS A 255 1.76 -24.57 -12.64
N GLU A 256 0.55 -24.05 -12.51
CA GLU A 256 -0.14 -23.94 -11.23
C GLU A 256 -0.70 -25.30 -10.79
N TYR A 257 -0.63 -25.55 -9.48
CA TYR A 257 -1.20 -26.70 -8.82
C TYR A 257 -1.95 -26.29 -7.54
N PRO A 258 -2.89 -27.08 -7.01
CA PRO A 258 -3.60 -26.75 -5.77
C PRO A 258 -2.69 -26.47 -4.56
N TRP A 259 -1.54 -27.13 -4.49
CA TRP A 259 -0.52 -26.96 -3.42
C TRP A 259 0.53 -25.90 -3.77
N ARG A 260 0.61 -25.45 -5.03
CA ARG A 260 1.62 -24.52 -5.52
C ARG A 260 0.98 -23.45 -6.40
N SER A 261 0.65 -22.31 -5.81
CA SER A 261 0.23 -21.13 -6.56
C SER A 261 1.40 -20.43 -7.21
N LEU A 262 1.20 -19.89 -8.41
CA LEU A 262 2.19 -19.05 -9.09
C LEU A 262 2.01 -17.58 -8.71
N LYS A 263 3.09 -16.81 -8.71
CA LYS A 263 3.06 -15.38 -8.34
C LYS A 263 2.23 -14.55 -9.32
N THR A 264 2.27 -14.88 -10.60
CA THR A 264 1.51 -14.23 -11.68
C THR A 264 1.07 -15.27 -12.70
N LYS A 265 0.07 -14.99 -13.52
CA LYS A 265 -0.36 -15.88 -14.61
C LYS A 265 0.77 -16.16 -15.61
N ASP A 266 1.63 -15.17 -15.87
CA ASP A 266 2.80 -15.28 -16.76
C ASP A 266 3.96 -16.10 -16.18
N SER A 267 3.83 -16.58 -14.93
CA SER A 267 4.80 -17.51 -14.34
C SER A 267 4.71 -18.92 -14.90
N ASN A 268 3.62 -19.26 -15.60
CA ASN A 268 3.51 -20.47 -16.43
C ASN A 268 4.53 -20.40 -17.56
N ARG A 269 5.49 -21.34 -17.58
CA ARG A 269 6.56 -21.32 -18.57
C ARG A 269 7.27 -22.66 -18.66
N LEU A 270 7.98 -22.87 -19.77
CA LEU A 270 8.97 -23.92 -19.92
C LEU A 270 10.36 -23.37 -19.58
N VAL A 271 11.14 -24.10 -18.82
CA VAL A 271 12.51 -23.73 -18.45
C VAL A 271 13.46 -24.82 -18.91
N PRO A 272 14.40 -24.54 -19.85
CA PRO A 272 15.36 -25.53 -20.30
C PRO A 272 16.22 -26.05 -19.16
N LEU A 273 16.49 -27.35 -19.16
CA LEU A 273 17.40 -28.01 -18.24
C LEU A 273 18.81 -28.02 -18.87
N VAL A 274 19.70 -27.25 -18.28
CA VAL A 274 21.09 -27.15 -18.73
C VAL A 274 22.03 -27.48 -17.58
N TRP A 275 23.28 -27.88 -17.86
CA TRP A 275 24.35 -28.13 -16.91
C TRP A 275 23.91 -28.90 -15.63
N GLU A 276 23.98 -28.26 -14.46
CA GLU A 276 23.66 -28.88 -13.17
C GLU A 276 22.18 -29.17 -13.02
N ALA A 277 21.31 -28.34 -13.63
CA ALA A 277 19.87 -28.60 -13.64
C ALA A 277 19.54 -29.89 -14.43
N SER A 278 20.27 -30.17 -15.50
CA SER A 278 20.12 -31.40 -16.28
C SER A 278 20.58 -32.63 -15.49
N TRP A 279 21.72 -32.54 -14.80
CA TRP A 279 22.18 -33.58 -13.89
C TRP A 279 21.16 -33.85 -12.78
N THR A 280 20.72 -32.79 -12.11
CA THR A 280 19.73 -32.90 -11.02
C THR A 280 18.44 -33.56 -11.48
N ALA A 281 17.92 -33.17 -12.64
CA ALA A 281 16.68 -33.73 -13.16
C ALA A 281 16.80 -35.22 -13.42
N LYS A 282 17.97 -35.70 -13.87
CA LYS A 282 18.27 -37.14 -14.02
C LYS A 282 18.31 -37.84 -12.67
N MET A 283 19.01 -37.29 -11.67
CA MET A 283 19.07 -37.86 -10.32
C MET A 283 17.68 -37.98 -9.69
N ILE A 284 16.85 -36.98 -9.83
CA ILE A 284 15.46 -37.02 -9.36
C ILE A 284 14.67 -38.12 -10.08
N PHE A 285 14.82 -38.23 -11.40
CA PHE A 285 14.11 -39.20 -12.23
C PHE A 285 14.55 -40.64 -11.91
N GLU A 286 15.84 -40.89 -11.69
CA GLU A 286 16.39 -42.19 -11.36
C GLU A 286 16.05 -42.64 -9.92
N ASN A 287 15.92 -41.70 -8.98
CA ASN A 287 15.65 -41.97 -7.56
C ASN A 287 14.17 -41.72 -7.19
N GLN A 288 13.26 -41.70 -8.16
CA GLN A 288 11.85 -41.42 -7.91
C GLN A 288 11.20 -42.47 -6.98
N ASN A 289 10.64 -41.98 -5.89
CA ASN A 289 9.88 -42.79 -4.92
C ASN A 289 8.53 -42.14 -4.54
N SER A 290 8.17 -41.03 -5.20
CA SER A 290 6.99 -40.22 -4.97
C SER A 290 6.57 -39.59 -6.28
N GLN A 291 5.34 -39.05 -6.34
CA GLN A 291 4.92 -38.19 -7.44
C GLN A 291 5.63 -36.83 -7.43
N TYR A 292 6.14 -36.39 -6.28
CA TYR A 292 6.86 -35.13 -6.12
C TYR A 292 8.34 -35.30 -6.44
N ALA A 293 8.92 -34.31 -7.13
CA ALA A 293 10.36 -34.26 -7.38
C ALA A 293 11.18 -34.06 -6.08
N PHE A 294 10.56 -33.41 -5.09
CA PHE A 294 11.15 -33.12 -3.78
C PHE A 294 10.20 -33.49 -2.63
N PRO A 295 10.03 -34.76 -2.29
CA PRO A 295 9.07 -35.23 -1.29
C PRO A 295 9.22 -34.63 0.10
N LYS A 296 10.43 -34.25 0.52
CA LYS A 296 10.68 -33.64 1.83
C LYS A 296 10.04 -32.27 2.02
N TYR A 297 9.59 -31.64 0.96
CA TYR A 297 9.06 -30.29 0.98
C TYR A 297 7.56 -30.22 0.64
N ASN A 298 6.91 -31.38 0.42
CA ASN A 298 5.50 -31.49 0.02
C ASN A 298 4.68 -32.45 0.88
#